data_d24a90d42686f36d6138662ffd65fc7e
#
_entry.id   d24a90d42686f36d6138662ffd65fc7e
#
_cell.length_a   1.000
_cell.length_b   1.000
_cell.length_c   1.000
_cell.angle_alpha   90.00
_cell.angle_beta   90.00
_cell.angle_gamma   90.00
#
_symmetry.space_group_name_H-M   'P 1'
#
loop_
_entity.id
_entity.type
_entity.pdbx_description
1 polymer ?
#
loop_
_entity_poly.entity_id
_entity_poly.type
_entity_poly.pdbx_seq_one_letter_code
_entity_poly.pdbx_strand_id
1 'polypeptide(L)'
;SNLEPTEADKDRVLDMIDKIKADSGMNSYQKGKLFEDMIESIVLSTKIFKTIKNKHTSSNEFDILVGLNTNGKILRAKNIIPSWIPDRFLIECKNHKEPVNVGLVGKFYSLMDVSKINLGIFISKEGVTGKDAKHWDDAMAFINKINLKYSESESPKILLDFGINDLETAVKSNINIIETI
;
A
#
# COMPACT_ATOMS: atom_id res chain seq x y z
N SER A 1 2.69 -3.11 -25.34
CA SER A 1 3.64 -3.14 -24.24
C SER A 1 3.05 -4.02 -23.14
N ASN A 2 3.75 -5.02 -22.74
CA ASN A 2 3.29 -5.91 -21.69
C ASN A 2 3.33 -5.15 -20.36
N LEU A 3 2.16 -4.89 -19.76
CA LEU A 3 2.04 -4.20 -18.48
C LEU A 3 2.22 -5.15 -17.28
N GLU A 4 2.36 -6.43 -17.55
CA GLU A 4 2.58 -7.45 -16.53
C GLU A 4 3.99 -7.37 -15.96
N PRO A 5 4.16 -7.67 -14.66
CA PRO A 5 5.47 -7.87 -14.06
C PRO A 5 6.25 -8.97 -14.80
N THR A 6 7.55 -8.78 -14.97
CA THR A 6 8.43 -9.82 -15.51
C THR A 6 8.70 -10.87 -14.44
N GLU A 7 9.13 -12.09 -14.84
CA GLU A 7 9.55 -13.11 -13.87
C GLU A 7 10.68 -12.59 -12.97
N ALA A 8 11.64 -11.85 -13.54
CA ALA A 8 12.71 -11.23 -12.76
C ALA A 8 12.18 -10.20 -11.71
N ASP A 9 11.09 -9.46 -12.02
CA ASP A 9 10.45 -8.57 -11.04
C ASP A 9 9.81 -9.39 -9.90
N LYS A 10 9.15 -10.50 -10.22
CA LYS A 10 8.52 -11.38 -9.24
C LYS A 10 9.55 -12.05 -8.34
N ASP A 11 10.59 -12.65 -8.92
CA ASP A 11 11.67 -13.29 -8.17
C ASP A 11 12.33 -12.32 -7.20
N ARG A 12 12.58 -11.09 -7.64
CA ARG A 12 13.14 -10.04 -6.76
C ARG A 12 12.22 -9.69 -5.60
N VAL A 13 10.92 -9.56 -5.84
CA VAL A 13 9.95 -9.26 -4.79
C VAL A 13 9.83 -10.42 -3.82
N LEU A 14 9.79 -11.66 -4.30
CA LEU A 14 9.72 -12.86 -3.44
C LEU A 14 10.97 -13.00 -2.56
N ASP A 15 12.17 -12.75 -3.11
CA ASP A 15 13.42 -12.73 -2.31
C ASP A 15 13.37 -11.68 -1.19
N MET A 16 12.80 -10.48 -1.47
CA MET A 16 12.62 -9.46 -0.45
C MET A 16 11.61 -9.90 0.62
N ILE A 17 10.50 -10.53 0.23
CA ILE A 17 9.50 -11.08 1.15
C ILE A 17 10.13 -12.12 2.07
N ASP A 18 10.91 -13.05 1.53
CA ASP A 18 11.59 -14.09 2.29
C ASP A 18 12.57 -13.47 3.32
N LYS A 19 13.34 -12.47 2.93
CA LYS A 19 14.25 -11.73 3.83
C LYS A 19 13.50 -11.01 4.96
N ILE A 20 12.34 -10.40 4.66
CA ILE A 20 11.50 -9.72 5.65
C ILE A 20 10.92 -10.74 6.64
N LYS A 21 10.47 -11.89 6.16
CA LYS A 21 9.91 -12.96 7.00
C LYS A 21 10.98 -13.63 7.87
N ALA A 22 12.16 -13.85 7.34
CA ALA A 22 13.28 -14.45 8.08
C ALA A 22 13.76 -13.57 9.27
N ASP A 23 13.50 -12.26 9.22
CA ASP A 23 13.81 -11.29 10.31
C ASP A 23 15.25 -11.36 10.85
N SER A 24 16.19 -11.84 10.01
CA SER A 24 17.54 -12.19 10.44
C SER A 24 18.53 -11.03 10.29
N GLY A 25 19.17 -10.64 11.42
CA GLY A 25 20.39 -9.82 11.43
C GLY A 25 20.23 -8.33 11.11
N MET A 26 19.04 -7.86 10.70
CA MET A 26 18.81 -6.47 10.34
C MET A 26 18.36 -5.63 11.55
N ASN A 27 18.86 -4.39 11.66
CA ASN A 27 18.31 -3.41 12.59
C ASN A 27 16.96 -2.84 12.09
N SER A 28 16.24 -2.10 12.95
CA SER A 28 14.90 -1.58 12.65
C SER A 28 14.87 -0.68 11.41
N TYR A 29 15.91 0.13 11.19
CA TYR A 29 16.01 0.99 10.02
C TYR A 29 16.17 0.17 8.73
N GLN A 30 17.03 -0.83 8.73
CA GLN A 30 17.25 -1.72 7.58
C GLN A 30 15.98 -2.50 7.24
N LYS A 31 15.26 -2.98 8.26
CA LYS A 31 13.97 -3.68 8.09
C LYS A 31 12.91 -2.78 7.46
N GLY A 32 12.79 -1.55 7.96
CA GLY A 32 11.84 -0.57 7.42
C GLY A 32 12.16 -0.26 5.96
N LYS A 33 13.43 0.03 5.66
CA LYS A 33 13.87 0.33 4.30
C LYS A 33 13.64 -0.84 3.34
N LEU A 34 13.98 -2.06 3.73
CA LEU A 34 13.74 -3.24 2.88
C LEU A 34 12.25 -3.42 2.59
N PHE A 35 11.38 -3.16 3.57
CA PHE A 35 9.94 -3.25 3.40
C PHE A 35 9.42 -2.20 2.40
N GLU A 36 9.86 -0.95 2.54
CA GLU A 36 9.52 0.12 1.58
C GLU A 36 10.07 -0.16 0.18
N ASP A 37 11.31 -0.68 0.06
CA ASP A 37 11.91 -1.02 -1.23
C ASP A 37 11.16 -2.17 -1.92
N MET A 38 10.65 -3.14 -1.16
CA MET A 38 9.80 -4.21 -1.68
C MET A 38 8.49 -3.65 -2.23
N ILE A 39 7.80 -2.80 -1.48
CA ILE A 39 6.53 -2.18 -1.91
C ILE A 39 6.75 -1.32 -3.14
N GLU A 40 7.80 -0.51 -3.16
CA GLU A 40 8.16 0.29 -4.35
C GLU A 40 8.40 -0.61 -5.57
N SER A 41 9.10 -1.74 -5.41
CA SER A 41 9.34 -2.70 -6.49
C SER A 41 8.03 -3.26 -7.04
N ILE A 42 7.06 -3.60 -6.19
CA ILE A 42 5.72 -4.06 -6.59
C ILE A 42 5.01 -2.97 -7.40
N VAL A 43 4.98 -1.73 -6.90
CA VAL A 43 4.31 -0.62 -7.57
C VAL A 43 4.93 -0.33 -8.94
N LEU A 44 6.26 -0.27 -9.02
CA LEU A 44 6.97 0.03 -10.27
C LEU A 44 6.87 -1.10 -11.30
N SER A 45 6.74 -2.35 -10.88
CA SER A 45 6.55 -3.49 -11.79
C SER A 45 5.28 -3.40 -12.64
N THR A 46 4.29 -2.63 -12.19
CA THR A 46 3.05 -2.34 -12.96
C THR A 46 3.30 -1.49 -14.21
N LYS A 47 4.45 -0.79 -14.29
CA LYS A 47 4.85 0.11 -15.40
C LYS A 47 3.93 1.30 -15.68
N ILE A 48 2.92 1.53 -14.84
CA ILE A 48 1.95 2.64 -14.97
C ILE A 48 2.08 3.68 -13.86
N PHE A 49 2.81 3.35 -12.81
CA PHE A 49 3.03 4.25 -11.67
C PHE A 49 4.49 4.74 -11.59
N LYS A 50 4.67 5.82 -10.87
CA LYS A 50 5.92 6.33 -10.34
C LYS A 50 5.76 6.55 -8.84
N THR A 51 6.86 6.49 -8.11
CA THR A 51 6.89 6.65 -6.66
C THR A 51 7.72 7.87 -6.26
N ILE A 52 7.36 8.47 -5.14
CA ILE A 52 8.16 9.46 -4.41
C ILE A 52 8.22 8.94 -2.98
N LYS A 53 9.40 8.50 -2.56
CA LYS A 53 9.63 8.12 -1.16
C LYS A 53 9.89 9.34 -0.31
N ASN A 54 9.55 9.23 0.94
CA ASN A 54 9.87 10.22 1.94
C ASN A 54 11.40 10.38 2.02
N LYS A 55 11.90 11.53 1.55
CA LYS A 55 13.24 11.98 1.88
C LYS A 55 13.10 12.64 3.24
N HIS A 56 13.60 12.01 4.29
CA HIS A 56 13.61 12.47 5.68
C HIS A 56 13.67 14.00 5.80
N THR A 57 12.52 14.63 5.76
CA THR A 57 12.33 16.01 6.15
C THR A 57 11.46 15.99 7.40
N SER A 58 11.74 16.86 8.34
CA SER A 58 11.05 16.94 9.63
C SER A 58 9.52 17.13 9.56
N SER A 59 8.97 17.22 8.37
CA SER A 59 7.55 17.48 8.10
C SER A 59 6.84 16.43 7.25
N ASN A 60 7.55 15.42 6.73
CA ASN A 60 6.94 14.40 5.87
C ASN A 60 6.57 13.16 6.69
N GLU A 61 5.30 12.84 6.70
CA GLU A 61 4.70 11.81 7.51
C GLU A 61 4.23 10.58 6.71
N PHE A 62 4.48 10.52 5.38
CA PHE A 62 4.12 9.38 4.55
C PHE A 62 5.36 8.64 4.04
N ASP A 63 5.24 7.31 3.88
CA ASP A 63 6.36 6.50 3.39
C ASP A 63 6.48 6.56 1.87
N ILE A 64 5.39 6.37 1.12
CA ILE A 64 5.41 6.38 -0.35
C ILE A 64 4.21 7.15 -0.90
N LEU A 65 4.48 8.17 -1.72
CA LEU A 65 3.47 8.78 -2.59
C LEU A 65 3.57 8.13 -3.98
N VAL A 66 2.48 7.56 -4.43
CA VAL A 66 2.34 6.95 -5.76
C VAL A 66 1.59 7.90 -6.68
N GLY A 67 2.02 8.00 -7.93
CA GLY A 67 1.32 8.76 -8.95
C GLY A 67 1.38 8.09 -10.31
N LEU A 68 0.44 8.37 -11.20
CA LEU A 68 0.51 7.89 -12.58
C LEU A 68 1.75 8.44 -13.27
N ASN A 69 2.49 7.57 -13.94
CA ASN A 69 3.54 7.98 -14.88
C ASN A 69 2.95 8.32 -16.26
N THR A 70 3.76 8.58 -17.27
CA THR A 70 3.31 8.94 -18.61
C THR A 70 2.42 7.84 -19.22
N ASN A 71 2.81 6.55 -19.07
CA ASN A 71 2.02 5.43 -19.57
C ASN A 71 0.67 5.34 -18.84
N GLY A 72 0.68 5.47 -17.51
CA GLY A 72 -0.53 5.48 -16.69
C GLY A 72 -1.49 6.59 -17.12
N LYS A 73 -1.01 7.80 -17.38
CA LYS A 73 -1.85 8.91 -17.87
C LYS A 73 -2.47 8.63 -19.24
N ILE A 74 -1.71 8.02 -20.16
CA ILE A 74 -2.22 7.61 -21.48
C ILE A 74 -3.32 6.57 -21.33
N LEU A 75 -3.12 5.56 -20.46
CA LEU A 75 -4.10 4.51 -20.23
C LEU A 75 -5.36 5.04 -19.52
N ARG A 76 -5.19 6.01 -18.61
CA ARG A 76 -6.31 6.73 -17.99
C ARG A 76 -7.14 7.47 -19.03
N ALA A 77 -6.51 8.20 -19.92
CA ALA A 77 -7.19 8.93 -21.00
C ALA A 77 -7.94 8.00 -21.96
N LYS A 78 -7.53 6.73 -22.04
CA LYS A 78 -8.22 5.68 -22.83
C LYS A 78 -9.25 4.88 -22.03
N ASN A 79 -9.56 5.28 -20.78
CA ASN A 79 -10.47 4.58 -19.87
C ASN A 79 -10.07 3.11 -19.59
N ILE A 80 -8.78 2.78 -19.67
CA ILE A 80 -8.26 1.44 -19.35
C ILE A 80 -8.02 1.28 -17.86
N ILE A 81 -7.54 2.35 -17.18
CA ILE A 81 -7.40 2.36 -15.72
C ILE A 81 -8.78 2.64 -15.11
N PRO A 82 -9.27 1.80 -14.19
CA PRO A 82 -10.54 2.02 -13.50
C PRO A 82 -10.64 3.40 -12.85
N SER A 83 -11.79 4.05 -12.93
CA SER A 83 -11.99 5.42 -12.45
C SER A 83 -11.80 5.59 -10.93
N TRP A 84 -12.00 4.52 -10.14
CA TRP A 84 -11.82 4.54 -8.69
C TRP A 84 -10.34 4.60 -8.25
N ILE A 85 -9.40 4.21 -9.13
CA ILE A 85 -7.97 4.40 -8.87
C ILE A 85 -7.63 5.87 -9.14
N PRO A 86 -7.26 6.68 -8.14
CA PRO A 86 -6.97 8.09 -8.37
C PRO A 86 -5.61 8.28 -9.05
N ASP A 87 -5.36 9.49 -9.55
CA ASP A 87 -4.07 9.84 -10.16
C ASP A 87 -2.92 9.82 -9.16
N ARG A 88 -3.22 9.96 -7.86
CA ARG A 88 -2.27 9.90 -6.76
C ARG A 88 -2.89 9.21 -5.56
N PHE A 89 -2.08 8.41 -4.86
CA PHE A 89 -2.47 7.77 -3.61
C PHE A 89 -1.26 7.61 -2.67
N LEU A 90 -1.52 7.37 -1.40
CA LEU A 90 -0.50 7.16 -0.38
C LEU A 90 -0.39 5.69 -0.01
N ILE A 91 0.84 5.26 0.26
CA ILE A 91 1.10 3.97 0.90
C ILE A 91 1.86 4.22 2.20
N GLU A 92 1.39 3.62 3.27
CA GLU A 92 2.05 3.57 4.57
C GLU A 92 2.56 2.16 4.83
N CYS A 93 3.84 2.03 5.21
CA CYS A 93 4.52 0.76 5.38
C CYS A 93 4.89 0.53 6.85
N LYS A 94 4.50 -0.61 7.43
CA LYS A 94 4.84 -0.95 8.82
C LYS A 94 5.41 -2.35 8.95
N ASN A 95 6.73 -2.42 9.18
CA ASN A 95 7.44 -3.67 9.45
C ASN A 95 7.58 -3.90 10.97
N HIS A 96 6.45 -3.92 11.67
CA HIS A 96 6.37 -4.19 13.10
C HIS A 96 6.19 -5.69 13.36
N LYS A 97 6.55 -6.16 14.55
CA LYS A 97 6.28 -7.53 15.02
C LYS A 97 4.84 -7.73 15.51
N GLU A 98 4.18 -6.65 15.85
CA GLU A 98 2.80 -6.65 16.31
C GLU A 98 1.88 -6.07 15.24
N PRO A 99 0.62 -6.51 15.17
CA PRO A 99 -0.38 -5.92 14.32
C PRO A 99 -0.55 -4.41 14.56
N VAL A 100 -0.81 -3.68 13.51
CA VAL A 100 -0.96 -2.22 13.55
C VAL A 100 -2.25 -1.84 14.27
N ASN A 101 -2.14 -0.96 15.26
CA ASN A 101 -3.27 -0.49 16.05
C ASN A 101 -4.03 0.66 15.38
N VAL A 102 -5.24 0.93 15.88
CA VAL A 102 -6.13 1.98 15.37
C VAL A 102 -5.50 3.38 15.39
N GLY A 103 -4.62 3.68 16.34
CA GLY A 103 -3.98 4.99 16.44
C GLY A 103 -3.06 5.30 15.26
N LEU A 104 -2.31 4.31 14.77
CA LEU A 104 -1.46 4.45 13.57
C LEU A 104 -2.30 4.60 12.31
N VAL A 105 -3.38 3.82 12.17
CA VAL A 105 -4.30 3.94 11.04
C VAL A 105 -5.00 5.30 11.06
N GLY A 106 -5.38 5.79 12.24
CA GLY A 106 -5.99 7.12 12.40
C GLY A 106 -5.05 8.26 12.00
N LYS A 107 -3.77 8.17 12.34
CA LYS A 107 -2.74 9.14 11.89
C LYS A 107 -2.63 9.15 10.38
N PHE A 108 -2.56 7.99 9.76
CA PHE A 108 -2.48 7.87 8.30
C PHE A 108 -3.73 8.42 7.62
N TYR A 109 -4.92 8.13 8.15
CA TYR A 109 -6.16 8.71 7.66
C TYR A 109 -6.17 10.25 7.74
N SER A 110 -5.69 10.82 8.87
CA SER A 110 -5.57 12.26 9.03
C SER A 110 -4.61 12.88 8.01
N LEU A 111 -3.51 12.19 7.70
CA LEU A 111 -2.56 12.60 6.67
C LEU A 111 -3.19 12.60 5.27
N MET A 112 -3.98 11.57 4.94
CA MET A 112 -4.74 11.53 3.69
C MET A 112 -5.68 12.73 3.58
N ASP A 113 -6.35 13.08 4.68
CA ASP A 113 -7.30 14.20 4.73
C ASP A 113 -6.62 15.54 4.48
N VAL A 114 -5.55 15.83 5.22
CA VAL A 114 -4.75 17.07 5.06
C VAL A 114 -4.14 17.17 3.66
N SER A 115 -3.67 16.04 3.10
CA SER A 115 -3.07 15.97 1.76
C SER A 115 -4.10 15.95 0.63
N LYS A 116 -5.40 15.93 0.94
CA LYS A 116 -6.51 15.80 -0.04
C LYS A 116 -6.34 14.58 -0.95
N ILE A 117 -5.94 13.46 -0.38
CA ILE A 117 -5.76 12.18 -1.07
C ILE A 117 -6.90 11.25 -0.68
N ASN A 118 -7.54 10.65 -1.68
CA ASN A 118 -8.74 9.86 -1.52
C ASN A 118 -8.49 8.34 -1.44
N LEU A 119 -7.32 7.86 -1.82
CA LEU A 119 -6.94 6.46 -1.67
C LEU A 119 -5.68 6.36 -0.82
N GLY A 120 -5.76 5.61 0.27
CA GLY A 120 -4.64 5.21 1.11
C GLY A 120 -4.55 3.71 1.20
N ILE A 121 -3.34 3.18 1.12
CA ILE A 121 -3.06 1.76 1.28
C ILE A 121 -2.13 1.59 2.47
N PHE A 122 -2.59 0.86 3.47
CA PHE A 122 -1.79 0.51 4.63
C PHE A 122 -1.20 -0.89 4.42
N ILE A 123 0.11 -1.02 4.42
CA ILE A 123 0.78 -2.30 4.21
C ILE A 123 1.62 -2.62 5.44
N SER A 124 1.37 -3.78 6.05
CA SER A 124 2.07 -4.17 7.26
C SER A 124 2.48 -5.64 7.25
N LYS A 125 3.56 -5.96 7.99
CA LYS A 125 4.05 -7.34 8.10
C LYS A 125 3.00 -8.25 8.73
N GLU A 126 2.44 -7.83 9.86
CA GLU A 126 1.52 -8.63 10.68
C GLU A 126 0.04 -8.25 10.49
N GLY A 127 -0.27 -7.35 9.53
CA GLY A 127 -1.64 -6.86 9.33
C GLY A 127 -2.04 -5.81 10.36
N VAL A 128 -3.34 -5.51 10.40
CA VAL A 128 -3.95 -4.58 11.36
C VAL A 128 -4.70 -5.35 12.45
N THR A 129 -4.91 -4.72 13.61
CA THR A 129 -5.71 -5.32 14.69
C THR A 129 -7.18 -5.47 14.29
N GLY A 130 -7.87 -6.48 14.83
CA GLY A 130 -9.32 -6.67 14.68
C GLY A 130 -9.74 -7.46 13.44
N LYS A 131 -8.85 -8.16 12.77
CA LYS A 131 -9.24 -9.10 11.68
C LYS A 131 -10.19 -10.20 12.17
N ASP A 132 -10.12 -10.56 13.45
CA ASP A 132 -11.00 -11.54 14.10
C ASP A 132 -12.29 -10.94 14.68
N ALA A 133 -12.62 -9.70 14.36
CA ALA A 133 -13.90 -9.01 14.55
C ALA A 133 -14.51 -9.03 15.96
N LYS A 134 -13.74 -8.86 17.03
CA LYS A 134 -14.30 -8.87 18.40
C LYS A 134 -14.45 -7.49 19.05
N HIS A 135 -13.81 -6.44 18.55
CA HIS A 135 -13.85 -5.12 19.19
C HIS A 135 -14.02 -3.99 18.15
N TRP A 136 -14.98 -3.11 18.41
CA TRP A 136 -15.30 -1.94 17.58
C TRP A 136 -14.19 -0.87 17.57
N ASP A 137 -13.21 -0.98 18.44
CA ASP A 137 -12.10 -0.04 18.62
C ASP A 137 -10.83 -0.46 17.85
N ASP A 138 -10.89 -1.58 17.14
CA ASP A 138 -9.78 -2.11 16.39
C ASP A 138 -9.54 -1.36 15.07
N ALA A 139 -8.33 -1.44 14.53
CA ALA A 139 -7.94 -0.78 13.30
C ALA A 139 -8.80 -1.19 12.10
N MET A 140 -9.16 -2.47 11.98
CA MET A 140 -10.05 -2.97 10.92
C MET A 140 -11.45 -2.36 11.02
N ALA A 141 -12.01 -2.27 12.22
CA ALA A 141 -13.32 -1.62 12.42
C ALA A 141 -13.29 -0.15 12.02
N PHE A 142 -12.18 0.55 12.29
CA PHE A 142 -11.99 1.94 11.88
C PHE A 142 -11.91 2.08 10.35
N ILE A 143 -11.13 1.22 9.67
CA ILE A 143 -11.04 1.17 8.20
C ILE A 143 -12.43 0.96 7.58
N ASN A 144 -13.18 -0.02 8.09
CA ASN A 144 -14.52 -0.33 7.60
C ASN A 144 -15.50 0.86 7.80
N LYS A 145 -15.42 1.56 8.94
CA LYS A 145 -16.23 2.77 9.19
C LYS A 145 -15.90 3.90 8.20
N ILE A 146 -14.61 4.10 7.87
CA ILE A 146 -14.20 5.09 6.88
C ILE A 146 -14.77 4.73 5.52
N ASN A 147 -14.54 3.51 5.06
CA ASN A 147 -14.99 3.06 3.75
C ASN A 147 -16.52 3.12 3.62
N LEU A 148 -17.25 2.72 4.67
CA LEU A 148 -18.70 2.82 4.71
C LEU A 148 -19.19 4.28 4.68
N LYS A 149 -18.58 5.17 5.46
CA LYS A 149 -18.95 6.59 5.52
C LYS A 149 -18.88 7.27 4.15
N TYR A 150 -17.92 6.88 3.32
CA TYR A 150 -17.67 7.50 2.03
C TYR A 150 -18.18 6.70 0.84
N SER A 151 -18.84 5.54 1.05
CA SER A 151 -19.31 4.66 -0.03
C SER A 151 -20.28 5.33 -1.00
N GLU A 152 -21.08 6.30 -0.53
CA GLU A 152 -22.06 7.05 -1.32
C GLU A 152 -21.60 8.48 -1.67
N SER A 153 -20.32 8.81 -1.38
CA SER A 153 -19.78 10.14 -1.64
C SER A 153 -19.35 10.30 -3.10
N GLU A 154 -19.57 11.49 -3.68
CA GLU A 154 -19.02 11.84 -5.00
C GLU A 154 -17.49 11.83 -5.04
N SER A 155 -16.84 11.96 -3.88
CA SER A 155 -15.39 11.87 -3.72
C SER A 155 -15.05 10.90 -2.58
N PRO A 156 -15.22 9.58 -2.82
CA PRO A 156 -15.02 8.58 -1.77
C PRO A 156 -13.58 8.57 -1.27
N LYS A 157 -13.41 8.48 0.05
CA LYS A 157 -12.12 8.13 0.65
C LYS A 157 -12.10 6.63 0.88
N ILE A 158 -11.07 6.00 0.35
CA ILE A 158 -10.87 4.56 0.43
C ILE A 158 -9.59 4.31 1.20
N LEU A 159 -9.68 3.49 2.23
CA LEU A 159 -8.54 3.02 3.00
C LEU A 159 -8.50 1.50 2.92
N LEU A 160 -7.40 0.96 2.40
CA LEU A 160 -7.17 -0.47 2.23
C LEU A 160 -6.04 -0.91 3.14
N ASP A 161 -6.07 -2.16 3.59
CA ASP A 161 -4.99 -2.79 4.31
C ASP A 161 -4.57 -4.12 3.66
N PHE A 162 -3.27 -4.33 3.61
CA PHE A 162 -2.67 -5.59 3.14
C PHE A 162 -1.60 -6.06 4.11
N GLY A 163 -1.60 -7.35 4.38
CA GLY A 163 -0.50 -8.03 5.04
C GLY A 163 0.56 -8.51 4.04
N ILE A 164 1.75 -8.86 4.53
CA ILE A 164 2.82 -9.40 3.67
C ILE A 164 2.39 -10.70 2.97
N ASN A 165 1.54 -11.51 3.61
CA ASN A 165 1.03 -12.76 3.02
C ASN A 165 0.05 -12.50 1.87
N ASP A 166 -0.72 -11.42 1.92
CA ASP A 166 -1.62 -11.02 0.83
C ASP A 166 -0.78 -10.66 -0.41
N LEU A 167 0.29 -9.88 -0.21
CA LEU A 167 1.22 -9.51 -1.28
C LEU A 167 1.95 -10.71 -1.87
N GLU A 168 2.43 -11.63 -1.03
CA GLU A 168 3.08 -12.87 -1.49
C GLU A 168 2.13 -13.69 -2.36
N THR A 169 0.89 -13.84 -1.92
CA THR A 169 -0.14 -14.58 -2.67
C THR A 169 -0.40 -13.91 -4.02
N ALA A 170 -0.56 -12.58 -4.05
CA ALA A 170 -0.76 -11.85 -5.29
C ALA A 170 0.41 -12.03 -6.28
N VAL A 171 1.65 -11.92 -5.80
CA VAL A 171 2.85 -12.07 -6.64
C VAL A 171 2.95 -13.51 -7.19
N LYS A 172 2.73 -14.54 -6.36
CA LYS A 172 2.78 -15.94 -6.76
C LYS A 172 1.67 -16.34 -7.73
N SER A 173 0.49 -15.74 -7.58
CA SER A 173 -0.68 -16.02 -8.43
C SER A 173 -0.69 -15.24 -9.74
N ASN A 174 0.34 -14.47 -10.04
CA ASN A 174 0.38 -13.56 -11.19
C ASN A 174 -0.76 -12.53 -11.22
N ILE A 175 -1.40 -12.31 -10.07
CA ILE A 175 -2.45 -11.32 -9.96
C ILE A 175 -1.77 -9.95 -9.93
N ASN A 176 -2.16 -9.07 -10.86
CA ASN A 176 -1.72 -7.68 -10.81
C ASN A 176 -2.26 -7.06 -9.51
N ILE A 177 -1.42 -6.33 -8.78
CA ILE A 177 -1.84 -5.68 -7.53
C ILE A 177 -3.09 -4.80 -7.73
N ILE A 178 -3.29 -4.26 -8.94
CA ILE A 178 -4.49 -3.52 -9.32
C ILE A 178 -5.74 -4.41 -9.33
N GLU A 179 -5.60 -5.70 -9.60
CA GLU A 179 -6.72 -6.66 -9.59
C GLU A 179 -6.99 -7.20 -8.18
N THR A 180 -6.05 -7.01 -7.27
CA THR A 180 -6.19 -7.40 -5.85
C THR A 180 -6.88 -6.31 -5.02
N ILE A 181 -6.84 -5.06 -5.48
CA ILE A 181 -7.48 -3.89 -4.87
C ILE A 181 -8.92 -3.78 -5.35
#